data_672d65eda18b8f4b116633c2889eff46
#
_entry.id   672d65eda18b8f4b116633c2889eff46
#
_cell.length_a   1.000
_cell.length_b   1.000
_cell.length_c   1.000
_cell.angle_alpha   90.00
_cell.angle_beta   90.00
_cell.angle_gamma   90.00
#
_symmetry.space_group_name_H-M   'P 1'
#
loop_
_entity.id
_entity.type
_entity.pdbx_description
1 polymer ?
#
loop_
_entity_poly.entity_id
_entity_poly.type
_entity_poly.pdbx_seq_one_letter_code
_entity_poly.pdbx_strand_id
1 'polypeptide(L)'
;IGLNYISGMILNTCFATKATLPIAKLYSLIRIEDDLIESSSYFYKEVDEIKKIIADTGNEFNSILLLDELFKGTNTIERIASAKSVLSYLEKQKSHVFVSTHDIELTTMLDDQFALFHFTESVVKSTIHFDYKLKKGILEQGNAIRILEIKNFPKEIVESAKKIVCEMK
;
A
#
# COMPACT_ATOMS: atom_id res chain seq x y z
N ILE A 1 -5.45 8.30 7.32
CA ILE A 1 -5.95 9.38 6.45
C ILE A 1 -7.45 9.26 6.33
N GLY A 2 -8.01 8.14 5.79
CA GLY A 2 -9.43 7.96 5.53
C GLY A 2 -10.33 8.22 6.73
N LEU A 3 -10.04 7.64 7.90
CA LEU A 3 -10.80 7.88 9.12
C LEU A 3 -10.81 9.36 9.52
N ASN A 4 -9.67 10.05 9.43
CA ASN A 4 -9.61 11.48 9.72
C ASN A 4 -10.43 12.31 8.72
N TYR A 5 -10.43 11.90 7.44
CA TYR A 5 -11.25 12.55 6.42
C TYR A 5 -12.74 12.39 6.72
N ILE A 6 -13.20 11.16 6.96
CA ILE A 6 -14.60 10.87 7.28
C ILE A 6 -15.04 11.59 8.56
N SER A 7 -14.24 11.48 9.64
CA SER A 7 -14.55 12.16 10.92
C SER A 7 -14.57 13.67 10.78
N GLY A 8 -13.64 14.24 10.01
CA GLY A 8 -13.60 15.68 9.76
C GLY A 8 -14.79 16.19 8.98
N MET A 9 -15.22 15.45 7.96
CA MET A 9 -16.36 15.83 7.11
C MET A 9 -17.72 15.66 7.81
N ILE A 10 -17.86 14.63 8.66
CA ILE A 10 -19.16 14.32 9.32
C ILE A 10 -19.25 14.96 10.71
N LEU A 11 -18.19 14.88 11.50
CA LEU A 11 -18.19 15.25 12.90
C LEU A 11 -17.43 16.57 13.19
N ASN A 12 -16.83 17.16 12.15
CA ASN A 12 -15.98 18.35 12.25
C ASN A 12 -14.83 18.17 13.26
N THR A 13 -14.31 16.95 13.38
CA THR A 13 -13.19 16.61 14.28
C THR A 13 -12.25 15.60 13.63
N CYS A 14 -10.97 15.61 14.01
CA CYS A 14 -9.94 14.70 13.49
C CYS A 14 -9.04 14.22 14.62
N PHE A 15 -8.46 13.02 14.45
CA PHE A 15 -7.41 12.49 15.31
C PHE A 15 -6.05 13.10 14.92
N ALA A 16 -5.97 14.44 14.97
CA ALA A 16 -4.78 15.21 14.60
C ALA A 16 -4.80 16.55 15.33
N THR A 17 -3.61 17.13 15.58
CA THR A 17 -3.46 18.45 16.21
C THR A 17 -4.02 19.57 15.33
N LYS A 18 -3.91 19.39 13.99
CA LYS A 18 -4.44 20.31 13.00
C LYS A 18 -4.72 19.52 11.72
N ALA A 19 -5.85 19.81 11.08
CA ALA A 19 -6.17 19.25 9.76
C ALA A 19 -6.82 20.31 8.87
N THR A 20 -6.50 20.26 7.57
CA THR A 20 -7.21 20.97 6.52
C THR A 20 -7.63 19.94 5.50
N LEU A 21 -8.94 19.82 5.27
CA LEU A 21 -9.51 18.78 4.44
C LEU A 21 -10.13 19.40 3.18
N PRO A 22 -9.78 18.91 1.97
CA PRO A 22 -10.45 19.36 0.75
C PRO A 22 -11.88 18.78 0.69
N ILE A 23 -12.77 19.46 -0.01
CA ILE A 23 -14.04 18.84 -0.43
C ILE A 23 -13.72 17.91 -1.58
N ALA A 24 -13.90 16.61 -1.39
CA ALA A 24 -13.53 15.57 -2.35
C ALA A 24 -14.40 14.33 -2.19
N LYS A 25 -14.47 13.50 -3.24
CA LYS A 25 -15.00 12.14 -3.13
C LYS A 25 -13.94 11.22 -2.53
N LEU A 26 -14.30 10.38 -1.58
CA LEU A 26 -13.41 9.40 -0.99
C LEU A 26 -13.67 8.01 -1.59
N TYR A 27 -12.64 7.41 -2.15
CA TYR A 27 -12.62 6.01 -2.61
C TYR A 27 -11.62 5.22 -1.78
N SER A 28 -11.98 4.00 -1.43
CA SER A 28 -11.13 3.10 -0.65
C SER A 28 -11.15 1.71 -1.26
N LEU A 29 -10.00 1.23 -1.64
CA LEU A 29 -9.76 -0.13 -2.11
C LEU A 29 -8.79 -0.81 -1.15
N ILE A 30 -9.32 -1.21 0.02
CA ILE A 30 -8.57 -1.85 1.11
C ILE A 30 -9.29 -3.15 1.43
N ARG A 31 -8.59 -4.29 1.28
CA ARG A 31 -9.12 -5.63 1.53
C ARG A 31 -10.46 -5.90 0.84
N ILE A 32 -10.39 -6.36 -0.39
CA ILE A 32 -11.55 -6.96 -1.06
C ILE A 32 -11.69 -8.37 -0.48
N GLU A 33 -12.82 -8.66 0.16
CA GLU A 33 -13.11 -9.99 0.68
C GLU A 33 -13.50 -10.93 -0.47
N ASP A 34 -12.99 -12.17 -0.41
CA ASP A 34 -13.45 -13.23 -1.30
C ASP A 34 -14.87 -13.62 -0.91
N ASP A 35 -15.81 -13.36 -1.80
CA ASP A 35 -17.16 -13.89 -1.66
C ASP A 35 -17.17 -15.32 -2.24
N LEU A 36 -17.19 -16.32 -1.35
CA LEU A 36 -17.21 -17.74 -1.71
C LEU A 36 -18.45 -18.14 -2.53
N ILE A 37 -19.46 -17.29 -2.59
CA ILE A 37 -20.74 -17.54 -3.28
C ILE A 37 -20.67 -17.10 -4.74
N GLU A 38 -19.90 -16.05 -5.05
CA GLU A 38 -19.68 -15.59 -6.43
C GLU A 38 -18.37 -16.16 -6.96
N SER A 39 -18.44 -16.90 -8.07
CA SER A 39 -17.31 -17.58 -8.74
C SER A 39 -16.29 -16.64 -9.41
N SER A 40 -16.35 -15.34 -9.16
CA SER A 40 -15.38 -14.37 -9.70
C SER A 40 -14.11 -14.37 -8.86
N SER A 41 -12.93 -14.44 -9.52
CA SER A 41 -11.66 -14.37 -8.81
C SER A 41 -11.49 -13.00 -8.14
N TYR A 42 -10.81 -12.97 -6.99
CA TYR A 42 -10.41 -11.75 -6.27
C TYR A 42 -9.84 -10.67 -7.21
N PHE A 43 -8.95 -11.08 -8.12
CA PHE A 43 -8.35 -10.19 -9.12
C PHE A 43 -9.37 -9.53 -10.03
N TYR A 44 -10.39 -10.28 -10.48
CA TYR A 44 -11.42 -9.74 -11.38
C TYR A 44 -12.26 -8.65 -10.69
N LYS A 45 -12.66 -8.88 -9.44
CA LYS A 45 -13.38 -7.87 -8.64
C LYS A 45 -12.55 -6.62 -8.41
N GLU A 46 -11.25 -6.78 -8.12
CA GLU A 46 -10.31 -5.67 -7.94
C GLU A 46 -10.21 -4.82 -9.21
N VAL A 47 -10.08 -5.46 -10.38
CA VAL A 47 -10.04 -4.77 -11.69
C VAL A 47 -11.32 -3.98 -11.95
N ASP A 48 -12.49 -4.55 -11.65
CA ASP A 48 -13.76 -3.86 -11.83
C ASP A 48 -13.91 -2.64 -10.92
N GLU A 49 -13.48 -2.72 -9.66
CA GLU A 49 -13.49 -1.59 -8.73
C GLU A 49 -12.53 -0.48 -9.17
N ILE A 50 -11.31 -0.82 -9.59
CA ILE A 50 -10.35 0.15 -10.14
C ILE A 50 -10.92 0.82 -11.39
N LYS A 51 -11.57 0.07 -12.29
CA LYS A 51 -12.24 0.63 -13.47
C LYS A 51 -13.31 1.66 -13.11
N LYS A 52 -14.13 1.39 -12.09
CA LYS A 52 -15.13 2.34 -11.59
C LYS A 52 -14.48 3.61 -11.04
N ILE A 53 -13.42 3.46 -10.22
CA ILE A 53 -12.66 4.59 -9.68
C ILE A 53 -12.10 5.45 -10.81
N ILE A 54 -11.48 4.85 -11.82
CA ILE A 54 -10.93 5.55 -12.98
C ILE A 54 -12.02 6.33 -13.73
N ALA A 55 -13.17 5.72 -13.95
CA ALA A 55 -14.29 6.38 -14.62
C ALA A 55 -14.82 7.60 -13.84
N ASP A 56 -14.77 7.54 -12.52
CA ASP A 56 -15.26 8.62 -11.64
C ASP A 56 -14.24 9.75 -11.42
N THR A 57 -12.93 9.47 -11.48
CA THR A 57 -11.86 10.47 -11.19
C THR A 57 -11.69 11.51 -12.29
N GLY A 58 -12.19 11.27 -13.50
CA GLY A 58 -12.20 12.23 -14.62
C GLY A 58 -13.22 13.36 -14.50
N ASN A 59 -14.09 13.36 -13.49
CA ASN A 59 -15.17 14.32 -13.29
C ASN A 59 -14.70 15.62 -12.59
N GLU A 60 -15.63 16.58 -12.43
CA GLU A 60 -15.35 17.93 -11.90
C GLU A 60 -14.85 17.97 -10.46
N PHE A 61 -15.07 16.93 -9.67
CA PHE A 61 -14.76 16.89 -8.25
C PHE A 61 -13.37 16.32 -7.99
N ASN A 62 -12.65 16.91 -7.04
CA ASN A 62 -11.44 16.32 -6.49
C ASN A 62 -11.75 14.96 -5.85
N SER A 63 -10.80 14.05 -5.88
CA SER A 63 -10.93 12.71 -5.31
C SER A 63 -9.77 12.41 -4.35
N ILE A 64 -10.08 11.66 -3.29
CA ILE A 64 -9.09 11.05 -2.40
C ILE A 64 -9.18 9.54 -2.60
N LEU A 65 -8.10 8.93 -3.02
CA LEU A 65 -8.01 7.50 -3.30
C LEU A 65 -7.11 6.84 -2.27
N LEU A 66 -7.63 5.84 -1.58
CA LEU A 66 -6.89 5.01 -0.62
C LEU A 66 -6.80 3.60 -1.20
N LEU A 67 -5.62 3.25 -1.68
CA LEU A 67 -5.37 2.00 -2.41
C LEU A 67 -4.39 1.14 -1.62
N ASP A 68 -4.70 -0.14 -1.42
CA ASP A 68 -3.86 -1.06 -0.66
C ASP A 68 -3.50 -2.28 -1.51
N GLU A 69 -2.20 -2.43 -1.80
CA GLU A 69 -1.63 -3.58 -2.54
C GLU A 69 -2.34 -3.91 -3.86
N LEU A 70 -2.33 -2.98 -4.81
CA LEU A 70 -3.00 -3.14 -6.10
C LEU A 70 -2.59 -4.41 -6.85
N PHE A 71 -3.59 -5.11 -7.40
CA PHE A 71 -3.44 -6.29 -8.26
C PHE A 71 -2.75 -7.48 -7.59
N LYS A 72 -2.97 -7.68 -6.29
CA LYS A 72 -2.35 -8.75 -5.51
C LYS A 72 -2.67 -10.17 -6.04
N GLY A 73 -3.76 -10.33 -6.76
CA GLY A 73 -4.24 -11.63 -7.28
C GLY A 73 -3.55 -12.14 -8.55
N THR A 74 -2.47 -11.48 -9.05
CA THR A 74 -1.73 -11.91 -10.25
C THR A 74 -0.23 -12.08 -10.01
N ASN A 75 0.52 -12.48 -11.04
CA ASN A 75 1.99 -12.62 -10.96
C ASN A 75 2.68 -11.26 -10.75
N THR A 76 3.88 -11.28 -10.17
CA THR A 76 4.62 -10.08 -9.75
C THR A 76 4.88 -9.10 -10.91
N ILE A 77 5.26 -9.59 -12.09
CA ILE A 77 5.62 -8.72 -13.23
C ILE A 77 4.38 -7.99 -13.74
N GLU A 78 3.28 -8.70 -13.95
CA GLU A 78 2.01 -8.10 -14.42
C GLU A 78 1.40 -7.18 -13.36
N ARG A 79 1.51 -7.55 -12.07
CA ARG A 79 1.07 -6.71 -10.94
C ARG A 79 1.79 -5.37 -10.94
N ILE A 80 3.12 -5.36 -10.96
CA ILE A 80 3.93 -4.14 -10.94
C ILE A 80 3.64 -3.29 -12.18
N ALA A 81 3.60 -3.88 -13.37
CA ALA A 81 3.33 -3.17 -14.61
C ALA A 81 1.94 -2.53 -14.62
N SER A 82 0.91 -3.27 -14.18
CA SER A 82 -0.47 -2.79 -14.10
C SER A 82 -0.62 -1.69 -13.05
N ALA A 83 -0.06 -1.89 -11.85
CA ALA A 83 -0.09 -0.91 -10.78
C ALA A 83 0.62 0.40 -11.18
N LYS A 84 1.83 0.32 -11.76
CA LYS A 84 2.55 1.49 -12.28
C LYS A 84 1.71 2.26 -13.29
N SER A 85 1.09 1.56 -14.25
CA SER A 85 0.30 2.19 -15.30
C SER A 85 -0.94 2.90 -14.74
N VAL A 86 -1.67 2.24 -13.84
CA VAL A 86 -2.87 2.81 -13.19
C VAL A 86 -2.49 4.01 -12.32
N LEU A 87 -1.47 3.90 -11.49
CA LEU A 87 -1.04 4.97 -10.60
C LEU A 87 -0.55 6.19 -11.38
N SER A 88 0.22 5.99 -12.46
CA SER A 88 0.66 7.08 -13.33
C SER A 88 -0.48 7.74 -14.10
N TYR A 89 -1.56 7.02 -14.36
CA TYR A 89 -2.78 7.61 -14.92
C TYR A 89 -3.52 8.45 -13.89
N LEU A 90 -3.70 7.92 -12.67
CA LEU A 90 -4.44 8.58 -11.59
C LEU A 90 -3.72 9.83 -11.06
N GLU A 91 -2.40 9.86 -11.07
CA GLU A 91 -1.58 11.03 -10.69
C GLU A 91 -1.90 12.25 -11.57
N LYS A 92 -2.18 12.03 -12.86
CA LYS A 92 -2.53 13.10 -13.82
C LYS A 92 -3.96 13.62 -13.67
N GLN A 93 -4.78 12.96 -12.86
CA GLN A 93 -6.15 13.38 -12.59
C GLN A 93 -6.22 14.37 -11.41
N LYS A 94 -7.37 14.98 -11.18
CA LYS A 94 -7.65 15.84 -10.01
C LYS A 94 -7.84 14.97 -8.75
N SER A 95 -6.85 14.18 -8.38
CA SER A 95 -6.94 13.22 -7.29
C SER A 95 -5.73 13.26 -6.36
N HIS A 96 -5.98 13.02 -5.08
CA HIS A 96 -4.95 12.75 -4.08
C HIS A 96 -4.88 11.24 -3.89
N VAL A 97 -3.83 10.62 -4.40
CA VAL A 97 -3.65 9.16 -4.39
C VAL A 97 -2.73 8.78 -3.23
N PHE A 98 -3.22 7.93 -2.34
CA PHE A 98 -2.44 7.27 -1.29
C PHE A 98 -2.43 5.79 -1.58
N VAL A 99 -1.26 5.22 -1.77
CA VAL A 99 -1.10 3.79 -2.05
C VAL A 99 -0.11 3.18 -1.08
N SER A 100 -0.44 2.00 -0.55
CA SER A 100 0.48 1.13 0.17
C SER A 100 0.87 -0.04 -0.71
N THR A 101 2.13 -0.45 -0.65
CA THR A 101 2.66 -1.59 -1.40
C THR A 101 3.86 -2.20 -0.71
N HIS A 102 4.08 -3.50 -0.92
CA HIS A 102 5.31 -4.21 -0.57
C HIS A 102 6.28 -4.36 -1.76
N ASP A 103 5.88 -3.93 -2.95
CA ASP A 103 6.72 -4.00 -4.16
C ASP A 103 7.71 -2.82 -4.20
N ILE A 104 8.95 -3.08 -3.82
CA ILE A 104 10.02 -2.07 -3.82
C ILE A 104 10.29 -1.57 -5.24
N GLU A 105 10.23 -2.45 -6.24
CA GLU A 105 10.38 -2.10 -7.66
C GLU A 105 9.35 -1.07 -8.11
N LEU A 106 8.09 -1.22 -7.66
CA LEU A 106 7.03 -0.27 -7.95
C LEU A 106 7.34 1.10 -7.33
N THR A 107 7.84 1.14 -6.10
CA THR A 107 8.21 2.41 -5.46
C THR A 107 9.33 3.12 -6.19
N THR A 108 10.34 2.39 -6.68
CA THR A 108 11.45 2.94 -7.48
C THR A 108 10.97 3.50 -8.82
N MET A 109 9.98 2.85 -9.45
CA MET A 109 9.38 3.32 -10.72
C MET A 109 8.49 4.56 -10.57
N LEU A 110 8.11 4.92 -9.34
CA LEU A 110 7.17 6.00 -9.03
C LEU A 110 7.84 7.18 -8.28
N ASP A 111 9.13 7.16 -8.05
CA ASP A 111 9.84 8.13 -7.21
C ASP A 111 9.83 9.56 -7.76
N ASP A 112 9.67 9.72 -9.07
CA ASP A 112 9.49 11.00 -9.77
C ASP A 112 8.04 11.54 -9.74
N GLN A 113 7.06 10.68 -9.42
CA GLN A 113 5.62 10.99 -9.49
C GLN A 113 4.97 11.05 -8.11
N PHE A 114 5.50 10.32 -7.13
CA PHE A 114 4.93 10.18 -5.81
C PHE A 114 5.93 10.53 -4.70
N ALA A 115 5.44 11.16 -3.64
CA ALA A 115 6.22 11.30 -2.42
C ALA A 115 6.28 9.94 -1.69
N LEU A 116 7.49 9.42 -1.50
CA LEU A 116 7.71 8.09 -0.93
C LEU A 116 7.88 8.17 0.59
N PHE A 117 7.23 7.25 1.27
CA PHE A 117 7.29 7.10 2.72
C PHE A 117 7.30 5.62 3.10
N HIS A 118 7.85 5.31 4.27
CA HIS A 118 7.84 3.97 4.81
C HIS A 118 7.58 3.95 6.32
N PHE A 119 7.13 2.81 6.80
CA PHE A 119 7.16 2.45 8.22
C PHE A 119 8.31 1.47 8.46
N THR A 120 8.87 1.50 9.65
CA THR A 120 9.92 0.55 10.03
C THR A 120 9.67 0.07 11.44
N GLU A 121 10.10 -1.14 11.69
CA GLU A 121 10.20 -1.74 13.01
C GLU A 121 11.65 -1.76 13.48
N SER A 122 11.83 -1.77 14.78
CA SER A 122 13.12 -2.00 15.43
C SER A 122 13.09 -3.29 16.26
N VAL A 123 14.20 -4.00 16.28
CA VAL A 123 14.35 -5.22 17.09
C VAL A 123 15.21 -4.91 18.29
N VAL A 124 14.62 -4.97 19.49
CA VAL A 124 15.33 -4.76 20.75
C VAL A 124 15.16 -6.01 21.63
N LYS A 125 16.27 -6.65 22.01
CA LYS A 125 16.26 -7.86 22.85
C LYS A 125 15.26 -8.93 22.40
N SER A 126 15.27 -9.28 21.12
CA SER A 126 14.37 -10.27 20.51
C SER A 126 12.88 -9.91 20.51
N THR A 127 12.54 -8.65 20.75
CA THR A 127 11.18 -8.13 20.63
C THR A 127 11.10 -7.12 19.50
N ILE A 128 10.02 -7.21 18.70
CA ILE A 128 9.77 -6.27 17.61
C ILE A 128 8.99 -5.08 18.18
N HIS A 129 9.51 -3.89 17.96
CA HIS A 129 8.89 -2.63 18.35
C HIS A 129 8.50 -1.85 17.09
N PHE A 130 7.25 -1.46 17.01
CA PHE A 130 6.71 -0.59 15.96
C PHE A 130 6.55 0.82 16.54
N ASP A 131 7.20 1.80 15.92
CA ASP A 131 7.06 3.22 16.33
C ASP A 131 5.84 3.90 15.70
N TYR A 132 5.20 3.25 14.72
CA TYR A 132 4.04 3.74 13.95
C TYR A 132 4.24 5.13 13.34
N LYS A 133 5.50 5.49 13.07
CA LYS A 133 5.85 6.79 12.50
C LYS A 133 6.15 6.67 11.01
N LEU A 134 5.49 7.51 10.24
CA LEU A 134 5.75 7.64 8.81
C LEU A 134 7.08 8.36 8.61
N LYS A 135 8.02 7.72 7.90
CA LYS A 135 9.36 8.22 7.58
C LYS A 135 9.46 8.46 6.09
N LYS A 136 10.16 9.51 5.67
CA LYS A 136 10.37 9.84 4.26
C LYS A 136 11.38 8.88 3.61
N GLY A 137 11.13 8.52 2.36
CA GLY A 137 11.99 7.65 1.55
C GLY A 137 11.50 6.21 1.49
N ILE A 138 12.28 5.36 0.82
CA ILE A 138 12.04 3.92 0.64
C ILE A 138 12.63 3.14 1.81
N LEU A 139 12.04 2.01 2.18
CA LEU A 139 12.61 1.07 3.14
C LEU A 139 13.69 0.24 2.42
N GLU A 140 14.96 0.47 2.77
CA GLU A 140 16.10 -0.22 2.10
C GLU A 140 16.23 -1.70 2.47
N GLN A 141 15.79 -2.09 3.65
CA GLN A 141 15.93 -3.47 4.15
C GLN A 141 14.69 -3.92 4.90
N GLY A 142 14.13 -5.06 4.47
CA GLY A 142 13.09 -5.75 5.21
C GLY A 142 13.65 -6.57 6.38
N ASN A 143 12.83 -6.82 7.41
CA ASN A 143 13.20 -7.60 8.59
C ASN A 143 12.62 -9.01 8.61
N ALA A 144 12.09 -9.51 7.49
CA ALA A 144 11.38 -10.80 7.44
C ALA A 144 12.23 -11.97 7.97
N ILE A 145 13.48 -12.10 7.52
CA ILE A 145 14.38 -13.16 7.99
C ILE A 145 14.73 -12.98 9.47
N ARG A 146 14.89 -11.74 9.93
CA ARG A 146 15.13 -11.43 11.34
C ARG A 146 13.93 -11.84 12.21
N ILE A 147 12.72 -11.72 11.68
CA ILE A 147 11.51 -12.19 12.37
C ILE A 147 11.49 -13.71 12.52
N LEU A 148 11.92 -14.47 11.50
CA LEU A 148 12.08 -15.92 11.60
C LEU A 148 13.05 -16.31 12.74
N GLU A 149 14.18 -15.60 12.87
CA GLU A 149 15.11 -15.81 13.98
C GLU A 149 14.47 -15.60 15.34
N ILE A 150 13.77 -14.46 15.51
CA ILE A 150 13.10 -14.09 16.77
C ILE A 150 12.00 -15.10 17.13
N LYS A 151 11.33 -15.67 16.12
CA LYS A 151 10.30 -16.70 16.30
C LYS A 151 10.86 -18.09 16.48
N ASN A 152 12.21 -18.23 16.64
CA ASN A 152 12.91 -19.49 16.87
C ASN A 152 12.66 -20.55 15.77
N PHE A 153 12.60 -20.12 14.52
CA PHE A 153 12.61 -21.06 13.40
C PHE A 153 13.91 -21.89 13.40
N PRO A 154 13.90 -23.13 12.88
CA PRO A 154 15.11 -23.93 12.75
C PRO A 154 16.24 -23.16 12.08
N LYS A 155 17.46 -23.25 12.63
CA LYS A 155 18.63 -22.50 12.12
C LYS A 155 18.89 -22.76 10.63
N GLU A 156 18.70 -24.00 10.19
CA GLU A 156 18.85 -24.39 8.80
C GLU A 156 17.95 -23.58 7.85
N ILE A 157 16.68 -23.32 8.25
CA ILE A 157 15.73 -22.51 7.46
C ILE A 157 16.22 -21.07 7.39
N VAL A 158 16.63 -20.50 8.51
CA VAL A 158 17.08 -19.10 8.59
C VAL A 158 18.33 -18.87 7.76
N GLU A 159 19.34 -19.76 7.90
CA GLU A 159 20.60 -19.64 7.14
C GLU A 159 20.39 -19.89 5.64
N SER A 160 19.51 -20.82 5.26
CA SER A 160 19.12 -21.02 3.87
C SER A 160 18.46 -19.77 3.28
N ALA A 161 17.50 -19.16 4.02
CA ALA A 161 16.84 -17.94 3.58
C ALA A 161 17.81 -16.77 3.39
N LYS A 162 18.78 -16.60 4.31
CA LYS A 162 19.83 -15.58 4.17
C LYS A 162 20.67 -15.79 2.92
N LYS A 163 21.06 -17.04 2.65
CA LYS A 163 21.86 -17.38 1.48
C LYS A 163 21.11 -17.06 0.19
N ILE A 164 19.84 -17.47 0.08
CA ILE A 164 19.00 -17.19 -1.09
C ILE A 164 18.88 -15.68 -1.33
N VAL A 165 18.64 -14.88 -0.29
CA VAL A 165 18.55 -13.40 -0.46
C VAL A 165 19.88 -12.80 -0.92
N CYS A 166 21.02 -13.34 -0.50
CA CYS A 166 22.32 -12.88 -1.00
C CYS A 166 22.55 -13.23 -2.49
N GLU A 167 22.00 -14.35 -2.95
CA GLU A 167 22.11 -14.78 -4.35
C GLU A 167 21.15 -14.03 -5.30
N MET A 168 20.07 -13.45 -4.76
CA MET A 168 19.04 -12.69 -5.52
C MET A 168 19.35 -11.20 -5.64
N LYS A 169 20.34 -10.69 -4.92
CA LYS A 169 20.81 -9.28 -4.98
C LYS A 169 21.92 -9.10 -6.00
#